data_f5467999fa80dbc7f6736c4b399f5a90
#
_entry.id   f5467999fa80dbc7f6736c4b399f5a90
#
_cell.length_a   1.000
_cell.length_b   1.000
_cell.length_c   1.000
_cell.angle_alpha   90.00
_cell.angle_beta   90.00
_cell.angle_gamma   90.00
#
_symmetry.space_group_name_H-M   'P 1'
#
loop_
_entity.id
_entity.type
_entity.pdbx_description
1 polymer ?
#
loop_
_entity_poly.entity_id
_entity_poly.type
_entity_poly.pdbx_seq_one_letter_code
_entity_poly.pdbx_strand_id
1 'polypeptide(L)'
;MAEVKKVATRVSYGEALVELGNEHDDFVVLDADLAAATQTGKFKAAHPERFYDAGIAESNLMGLAAGIATTGRVAFASTFAMFAAGRAYEQVRNSIGYPHLNVKIGATHAGISVGEDGATHQCCEDIALMRTIPGMTVIVPADDIEARACVRAAYEFEGPVYMRFGRLATPVINDHEDYEFKIGRGVVAREGSDVTIVACGLMVAEALEAAEALAADGIDAEVINMHTIKPLDERLVVASAKKTGRVVTAEEHSIIGGLGEAVASVLSEQHPVPMRRVGVRDVYGESGPAVDLLHKYGLDADGIEAAVRSVL
;
A
#
# COMPACT_ATOMS: atom_id res chain seq x y z
N MET A 1 24.91 -15.13 7.49
CA MET A 1 24.03 -14.48 6.53
C MET A 1 24.17 -12.98 6.74
N ALA A 2 24.28 -12.18 5.68
CA ALA A 2 24.25 -10.71 5.83
C ALA A 2 22.91 -10.30 6.45
N GLU A 3 22.94 -9.34 7.37
CA GLU A 3 21.72 -8.80 7.99
C GLU A 3 20.88 -8.12 6.89
N VAL A 4 19.65 -8.57 6.69
CA VAL A 4 18.76 -7.99 5.67
C VAL A 4 18.35 -6.59 6.13
N LYS A 5 18.64 -5.57 5.33
CA LYS A 5 18.24 -4.20 5.60
C LYS A 5 16.72 -4.13 5.69
N LYS A 6 16.21 -3.54 6.77
CA LYS A 6 14.77 -3.30 6.96
C LYS A 6 14.50 -1.81 7.11
N VAL A 7 13.50 -1.30 6.40
CA VAL A 7 13.10 0.12 6.44
C VAL A 7 11.56 0.21 6.49
N ALA A 8 11.03 1.07 7.34
CA ALA A 8 9.59 1.36 7.33
C ALA A 8 9.24 2.26 6.14
N THR A 9 8.25 1.88 5.34
CA THR A 9 7.90 2.61 4.11
C THR A 9 7.49 4.06 4.36
N ARG A 10 6.96 4.40 5.57
CA ARG A 10 6.72 5.80 5.98
C ARG A 10 8.01 6.62 6.08
N VAL A 11 9.15 5.99 6.44
CA VAL A 11 10.46 6.67 6.52
C VAL A 11 10.94 7.00 5.11
N SER A 12 10.82 6.03 4.21
CA SER A 12 11.11 6.19 2.78
C SER A 12 10.27 7.29 2.14
N TYR A 13 8.97 7.37 2.51
CA TYR A 13 8.06 8.44 2.09
C TYR A 13 8.58 9.82 2.47
N GLY A 14 8.92 10.03 3.76
CA GLY A 14 9.43 11.32 4.22
C GLY A 14 10.76 11.72 3.58
N GLU A 15 11.64 10.76 3.31
CA GLU A 15 12.92 10.99 2.63
C GLU A 15 12.72 11.30 1.14
N ALA A 16 11.84 10.55 0.47
CA ALA A 16 11.50 10.81 -0.93
C ALA A 16 10.87 12.19 -1.15
N LEU A 17 10.07 12.69 -0.22
CA LEU A 17 9.55 14.06 -0.27
C LEU A 17 10.67 15.11 -0.21
N VAL A 18 11.70 14.89 0.63
CA VAL A 18 12.85 15.80 0.69
C VAL A 18 13.65 15.76 -0.61
N GLU A 19 13.93 14.57 -1.14
CA GLU A 19 14.63 14.41 -2.43
C GLU A 19 13.87 15.11 -3.55
N LEU A 20 12.56 14.88 -3.64
CA LEU A 20 11.69 15.53 -4.62
C LEU A 20 11.67 17.05 -4.43
N GLY A 21 11.65 17.54 -3.17
CA GLY A 21 11.68 18.95 -2.84
C GLY A 21 12.96 19.68 -3.22
N ASN A 22 14.08 18.96 -3.29
CA ASN A 22 15.35 19.50 -3.79
C ASN A 22 15.38 19.65 -5.31
N GLU A 23 14.56 18.89 -6.03
CA GLU A 23 14.50 18.88 -7.49
C GLU A 23 13.38 19.80 -8.04
N HIS A 24 12.28 19.96 -7.28
CA HIS A 24 11.05 20.63 -7.70
C HIS A 24 10.55 21.61 -6.65
N ASP A 25 9.97 22.74 -7.05
CA ASP A 25 9.45 23.80 -6.18
C ASP A 25 7.94 24.07 -6.35
N ASP A 26 7.27 23.33 -7.22
CA ASP A 26 5.88 23.51 -7.62
C ASP A 26 4.88 22.65 -6.81
N PHE A 27 5.34 21.98 -5.77
CA PHE A 27 4.49 21.23 -4.86
C PHE A 27 4.62 21.68 -3.41
N VAL A 28 3.61 21.32 -2.61
CA VAL A 28 3.57 21.55 -1.16
C VAL A 28 3.28 20.26 -0.40
N VAL A 29 3.67 20.22 0.87
CA VAL A 29 3.37 19.12 1.79
C VAL A 29 2.52 19.65 2.93
N LEU A 30 1.40 18.97 3.21
CA LEU A 30 0.49 19.27 4.30
C LEU A 30 0.42 18.08 5.27
N ASP A 31 0.22 18.38 6.55
CA ASP A 31 0.09 17.38 7.61
C ASP A 31 -0.99 17.77 8.61
N ALA A 32 -1.49 16.82 9.38
CA ALA A 32 -2.51 17.04 10.42
C ALA A 32 -1.94 16.81 11.83
N ASP A 33 -0.89 17.57 12.19
CA ASP A 33 -0.18 17.51 13.49
C ASP A 33 0.46 16.14 13.80
N LEU A 34 0.80 15.38 12.75
CA LEU A 34 1.43 14.07 12.85
C LEU A 34 2.81 14.01 12.16
N ALA A 35 3.42 15.17 11.84
CA ALA A 35 4.61 15.27 11.01
C ALA A 35 5.80 14.40 11.48
N ALA A 36 5.95 14.18 12.79
CA ALA A 36 6.97 13.27 13.33
C ALA A 36 6.66 11.80 13.01
N ALA A 37 5.39 11.39 13.10
CA ALA A 37 4.95 10.04 12.85
C ALA A 37 4.88 9.71 11.36
N THR A 38 4.32 10.59 10.54
CA THR A 38 4.24 10.46 9.08
C THR A 38 5.59 10.64 8.38
N GLN A 39 6.60 11.16 9.09
CA GLN A 39 7.93 11.53 8.60
C GLN A 39 7.95 12.76 7.66
N THR A 40 6.84 13.45 7.48
CA THR A 40 6.78 14.73 6.74
C THR A 40 7.55 15.85 7.46
N GLY A 41 7.85 15.67 8.75
CA GLY A 41 8.75 16.55 9.50
C GLY A 41 10.14 16.71 8.89
N LYS A 42 10.62 15.71 8.13
CA LYS A 42 11.87 15.81 7.35
C LYS A 42 11.74 16.87 6.25
N PHE A 43 10.61 16.87 5.53
CA PHE A 43 10.33 17.90 4.52
C PHE A 43 10.16 19.29 5.17
N LYS A 44 9.43 19.38 6.29
CA LYS A 44 9.30 20.61 7.07
C LYS A 44 10.66 21.23 7.44
N ALA A 45 11.62 20.39 7.83
CA ALA A 45 12.96 20.83 8.20
C ALA A 45 13.78 21.33 7.00
N ALA A 46 13.64 20.70 5.83
CA ALA A 46 14.37 21.03 4.62
C ALA A 46 13.73 22.19 3.83
N HIS A 47 12.40 22.25 3.78
CA HIS A 47 11.60 23.17 2.97
C HIS A 47 10.44 23.79 3.77
N PRO A 48 10.70 24.55 4.87
CA PRO A 48 9.67 25.04 5.77
C PRO A 48 8.65 25.98 5.09
N GLU A 49 9.02 26.67 4.03
CA GLU A 49 8.16 27.59 3.28
C GLU A 49 7.09 26.88 2.42
N ARG A 50 7.24 25.58 2.22
CA ARG A 50 6.32 24.74 1.44
C ARG A 50 5.64 23.67 2.29
N PHE A 51 5.74 23.78 3.61
CA PHE A 51 5.10 22.90 4.57
C PHE A 51 3.97 23.61 5.32
N TYR A 52 2.81 22.96 5.42
CA TYR A 52 1.65 23.49 6.13
C TYR A 52 1.09 22.45 7.09
N ASP A 53 0.89 22.84 8.35
CA ASP A 53 0.23 22.03 9.36
C ASP A 53 -1.21 22.50 9.54
N ALA A 54 -2.17 21.63 9.26
CA ALA A 54 -3.59 21.92 9.39
C ALA A 54 -4.11 21.77 10.84
N GLY A 55 -3.24 21.31 11.76
CA GLY A 55 -3.63 20.85 13.10
C GLY A 55 -4.38 19.52 13.05
N ILE A 56 -4.93 19.08 14.18
CA ILE A 56 -5.71 17.83 14.28
C ILE A 56 -7.09 18.02 13.61
N ALA A 57 -7.08 18.15 12.27
CA ALA A 57 -8.26 18.51 11.49
C ALA A 57 -8.17 17.92 10.06
N GLU A 58 -8.29 16.60 9.93
CA GLU A 58 -8.02 15.87 8.69
C GLU A 58 -8.99 16.23 7.55
N SER A 59 -10.25 16.54 7.88
CA SER A 59 -11.20 17.04 6.88
C SER A 59 -10.77 18.39 6.32
N ASN A 60 -10.25 19.29 7.19
CA ASN A 60 -9.68 20.57 6.77
C ASN A 60 -8.38 20.37 5.97
N LEU A 61 -7.52 19.45 6.37
CA LEU A 61 -6.31 19.06 5.64
C LEU A 61 -6.64 18.72 4.17
N MET A 62 -7.62 17.84 3.96
CA MET A 62 -8.02 17.42 2.60
C MET A 62 -8.67 18.58 1.81
N GLY A 63 -9.44 19.42 2.48
CA GLY A 63 -10.00 20.64 1.87
C GLY A 63 -8.93 21.65 1.46
N LEU A 64 -7.92 21.88 2.30
CA LEU A 64 -6.77 22.74 1.98
C LEU A 64 -5.96 22.19 0.81
N ALA A 65 -5.66 20.89 0.82
CA ALA A 65 -4.95 20.23 -0.27
C ALA A 65 -5.72 20.36 -1.59
N ALA A 66 -7.04 20.14 -1.57
CA ALA A 66 -7.90 20.34 -2.73
C ALA A 66 -7.85 21.79 -3.24
N GLY A 67 -7.97 22.77 -2.33
CA GLY A 67 -7.90 24.20 -2.67
C GLY A 67 -6.56 24.58 -3.29
N ILE A 68 -5.44 24.09 -2.76
CA ILE A 68 -4.10 24.33 -3.31
C ILE A 68 -3.98 23.69 -4.71
N ALA A 69 -4.47 22.47 -4.89
CA ALA A 69 -4.41 21.80 -6.20
C ALA A 69 -5.16 22.56 -7.30
N THR A 70 -6.23 23.33 -6.97
CA THR A 70 -6.90 24.20 -7.95
C THR A 70 -6.04 25.35 -8.47
N THR A 71 -4.93 25.66 -7.79
CA THR A 71 -3.97 26.69 -8.25
C THR A 71 -2.93 26.16 -9.24
N GLY A 72 -3.00 24.87 -9.60
CA GLY A 72 -2.05 24.19 -10.48
C GLY A 72 -0.83 23.60 -9.77
N ARG A 73 -0.76 23.65 -8.43
CA ARG A 73 0.30 23.01 -7.63
C ARG A 73 -0.07 21.59 -7.26
N VAL A 74 0.92 20.72 -7.16
CA VAL A 74 0.74 19.40 -6.57
C VAL A 74 0.67 19.53 -5.04
N ALA A 75 -0.30 18.87 -4.39
CA ALA A 75 -0.44 18.90 -2.94
C ALA A 75 -0.28 17.48 -2.37
N PHE A 76 0.76 17.25 -1.55
CA PHE A 76 0.89 16.03 -0.75
C PHE A 76 0.22 16.27 0.60
N ALA A 77 -0.84 15.50 0.90
CA ALA A 77 -1.60 15.58 2.15
C ALA A 77 -1.36 14.33 2.99
N SER A 78 -0.81 14.48 4.19
CA SER A 78 -0.32 13.37 5.02
C SER A 78 -1.00 13.31 6.37
N THR A 79 -1.45 12.13 6.74
CA THR A 79 -1.98 11.76 8.05
C THR A 79 -2.00 10.24 8.18
N PHE A 80 -2.51 9.68 9.27
CA PHE A 80 -2.70 8.23 9.37
C PHE A 80 -3.80 7.75 8.42
N ALA A 81 -3.67 6.52 7.95
CA ALA A 81 -4.62 5.90 7.02
C ALA A 81 -6.05 5.91 7.55
N MET A 82 -6.24 5.60 8.85
CA MET A 82 -7.55 5.64 9.48
C MET A 82 -8.20 7.02 9.42
N PHE A 83 -7.42 8.08 9.52
CA PHE A 83 -7.95 9.44 9.52
C PHE A 83 -8.13 9.99 8.10
N ALA A 84 -7.26 9.64 7.17
CA ALA A 84 -7.43 9.97 5.75
C ALA A 84 -8.65 9.26 5.15
N ALA A 85 -8.74 7.95 5.35
CA ALA A 85 -9.78 7.12 4.75
C ALA A 85 -11.09 7.11 5.54
N GLY A 86 -11.04 7.23 6.87
CA GLY A 86 -12.22 7.24 7.71
C GLY A 86 -12.78 8.64 7.92
N ARG A 87 -12.09 9.47 8.71
CA ARG A 87 -12.58 10.81 9.12
C ARG A 87 -12.77 11.77 7.96
N ALA A 88 -11.84 11.79 7.00
CA ALA A 88 -11.85 12.73 5.88
C ALA A 88 -12.39 12.14 4.57
N TYR A 89 -13.02 10.96 4.60
CA TYR A 89 -13.46 10.24 3.39
C TYR A 89 -14.34 11.10 2.46
N GLU A 90 -15.28 11.85 3.05
CA GLU A 90 -16.18 12.70 2.25
C GLU A 90 -15.39 13.77 1.49
N GLN A 91 -14.42 14.44 2.15
CA GLN A 91 -13.57 15.45 1.50
C GLN A 91 -12.66 14.83 0.44
N VAL A 92 -12.09 13.65 0.71
CA VAL A 92 -11.32 12.91 -0.31
C VAL A 92 -12.19 12.59 -1.52
N ARG A 93 -13.41 12.11 -1.31
CA ARG A 93 -14.35 11.76 -2.38
C ARG A 93 -14.84 12.99 -3.16
N ASN A 94 -15.34 14.02 -2.46
CA ASN A 94 -16.05 15.12 -3.09
C ASN A 94 -15.16 16.31 -3.44
N SER A 95 -14.16 16.60 -2.62
CA SER A 95 -13.28 17.75 -2.85
C SER A 95 -12.04 17.41 -3.69
N ILE A 96 -11.58 16.14 -3.68
CA ILE A 96 -10.39 15.69 -4.41
C ILE A 96 -10.79 14.78 -5.59
N GLY A 97 -11.49 13.69 -5.32
CA GLY A 97 -11.80 12.66 -6.32
C GLY A 97 -12.78 13.14 -7.40
N TYR A 98 -13.91 13.74 -7.00
CA TYR A 98 -14.95 14.18 -7.94
C TYR A 98 -14.44 15.20 -8.97
N PRO A 99 -13.71 16.28 -8.57
CA PRO A 99 -13.11 17.20 -9.54
C PRO A 99 -11.79 16.71 -10.13
N HIS A 100 -11.32 15.51 -9.76
CA HIS A 100 -10.08 14.87 -10.24
C HIS A 100 -8.84 15.73 -10.02
N LEU A 101 -8.70 16.29 -8.82
CA LEU A 101 -7.59 17.21 -8.47
C LEU A 101 -6.28 16.47 -8.25
N ASN A 102 -5.18 17.15 -8.57
CA ASN A 102 -3.82 16.64 -8.44
C ASN A 102 -3.33 16.65 -6.98
N VAL A 103 -3.97 15.83 -6.13
CA VAL A 103 -3.64 15.64 -4.71
C VAL A 103 -3.07 14.24 -4.48
N LYS A 104 -1.96 14.17 -3.74
CA LYS A 104 -1.27 12.94 -3.36
C LYS A 104 -1.49 12.71 -1.86
N ILE A 105 -2.27 11.70 -1.51
CA ILE A 105 -2.55 11.38 -0.12
C ILE A 105 -1.50 10.39 0.37
N GLY A 106 -0.63 10.85 1.27
CA GLY A 106 0.38 10.02 1.93
C GLY A 106 -0.17 9.46 3.24
N ALA A 107 -0.87 8.32 3.15
CA ALA A 107 -1.53 7.69 4.29
C ALA A 107 -0.58 6.71 4.99
N THR A 108 -0.13 7.05 6.19
CA THR A 108 0.80 6.21 6.96
C THR A 108 0.07 5.41 8.05
N HIS A 109 0.77 4.51 8.72
CA HIS A 109 0.22 3.71 9.82
C HIS A 109 -1.05 2.93 9.42
N ALA A 110 -1.02 2.28 8.26
CA ALA A 110 -2.12 1.44 7.81
C ALA A 110 -1.98 0.01 8.33
N GLY A 111 -3.10 -0.68 8.51
CA GLY A 111 -3.16 -2.11 8.84
C GLY A 111 -2.98 -2.43 10.32
N ILE A 112 -2.85 -3.73 10.60
CA ILE A 112 -2.71 -4.30 11.95
C ILE A 112 -1.34 -3.97 12.57
N SER A 113 -0.30 -3.82 11.74
CA SER A 113 1.09 -3.53 12.17
C SER A 113 1.30 -2.14 12.76
N VAL A 114 0.25 -1.32 12.86
CA VAL A 114 0.24 -0.13 13.74
C VAL A 114 0.57 -0.53 15.18
N GLY A 115 0.11 -1.71 15.60
CA GLY A 115 0.54 -2.31 16.86
C GLY A 115 -0.18 -1.77 18.07
N GLU A 116 0.56 -1.16 18.99
CA GLU A 116 0.13 -0.79 20.34
C GLU A 116 -1.03 0.22 20.37
N ASP A 117 -1.14 1.08 19.34
CA ASP A 117 -2.22 2.08 19.23
C ASP A 117 -3.62 1.42 19.10
N GLY A 118 -3.66 0.17 18.64
CA GLY A 118 -4.84 -0.69 18.66
C GLY A 118 -5.89 -0.36 17.61
N ALA A 119 -7.06 -0.97 17.77
CA ALA A 119 -8.16 -0.99 16.79
C ALA A 119 -8.62 0.39 16.30
N THR A 120 -8.50 1.44 17.11
CA THR A 120 -8.93 2.80 16.72
C THR A 120 -8.00 3.47 15.70
N HIS A 121 -6.77 2.96 15.55
CA HIS A 121 -5.75 3.47 14.64
C HIS A 121 -5.41 2.49 13.52
N GLN A 122 -5.64 1.19 13.73
CA GLN A 122 -5.42 0.12 12.76
C GLN A 122 -6.46 0.22 11.64
N CYS A 123 -6.07 0.76 10.48
CA CYS A 123 -6.97 0.88 9.33
C CYS A 123 -6.87 -0.35 8.44
N CYS A 124 -7.90 -1.18 8.46
CA CYS A 124 -8.01 -2.38 7.62
C CYS A 124 -9.03 -2.24 6.50
N GLU A 125 -9.56 -1.04 6.25
CA GLU A 125 -10.63 -0.75 5.29
C GLU A 125 -10.26 0.35 4.28
N ASP A 126 -9.08 0.96 4.40
CA ASP A 126 -8.68 2.11 3.58
C ASP A 126 -8.56 1.79 2.08
N ILE A 127 -8.01 0.64 1.73
CA ILE A 127 -7.93 0.20 0.32
C ILE A 127 -9.35 0.07 -0.25
N ALA A 128 -10.27 -0.56 0.48
CA ALA A 128 -11.66 -0.73 0.06
C ALA A 128 -12.33 0.62 -0.21
N LEU A 129 -12.22 1.55 0.73
CA LEU A 129 -12.82 2.88 0.63
C LEU A 129 -12.24 3.67 -0.54
N MET A 130 -10.92 3.70 -0.71
CA MET A 130 -10.25 4.45 -1.77
C MET A 130 -10.48 3.85 -3.15
N ARG A 131 -10.57 2.52 -3.27
CA ARG A 131 -10.89 1.85 -4.53
C ARG A 131 -12.26 2.22 -5.08
N THR A 132 -13.24 2.53 -4.23
CA THR A 132 -14.60 2.90 -4.68
C THR A 132 -14.69 4.31 -5.27
N ILE A 133 -13.70 5.18 -5.03
CA ILE A 133 -13.70 6.55 -5.57
C ILE A 133 -13.32 6.52 -7.06
N PRO A 134 -14.18 6.99 -8.00
CA PRO A 134 -13.85 7.05 -9.42
C PRO A 134 -12.57 7.87 -9.68
N GLY A 135 -11.68 7.35 -10.53
CA GLY A 135 -10.42 8.04 -10.90
C GLY A 135 -9.32 8.06 -9.84
N MET A 136 -9.58 7.59 -8.61
CA MET A 136 -8.54 7.46 -7.57
C MET A 136 -7.57 6.35 -7.94
N THR A 137 -6.27 6.64 -7.92
CA THR A 137 -5.20 5.64 -7.97
C THR A 137 -4.85 5.18 -6.56
N VAL A 138 -4.65 3.87 -6.34
CA VAL A 138 -4.35 3.30 -5.02
C VAL A 138 -3.06 2.48 -5.09
N ILE A 139 -2.05 2.86 -4.32
CA ILE A 139 -0.70 2.26 -4.31
C ILE A 139 -0.33 1.80 -2.90
N VAL A 140 0.22 0.60 -2.79
CA VAL A 140 0.65 -0.04 -1.53
C VAL A 140 2.07 -0.59 -1.72
N PRO A 141 3.14 0.22 -1.57
CA PRO A 141 4.50 -0.20 -1.82
C PRO A 141 4.98 -1.23 -0.78
N ALA A 142 5.80 -2.19 -1.23
CA ALA A 142 6.29 -3.30 -0.42
C ALA A 142 7.51 -2.94 0.45
N ASP A 143 8.39 -2.07 -0.02
CA ASP A 143 9.68 -1.78 0.62
C ASP A 143 10.16 -0.33 0.41
N ASP A 144 11.40 -0.04 0.88
CA ASP A 144 12.07 1.27 0.77
C ASP A 144 12.19 1.75 -0.69
N ILE A 145 12.67 0.88 -1.58
CA ILE A 145 12.93 1.22 -2.99
C ILE A 145 11.62 1.56 -3.69
N GLU A 146 10.63 0.71 -3.52
CA GLU A 146 9.31 0.89 -4.12
C GLU A 146 8.57 2.09 -3.55
N ALA A 147 8.68 2.35 -2.23
CA ALA A 147 8.07 3.52 -1.60
C ALA A 147 8.63 4.83 -2.15
N ARG A 148 9.94 4.94 -2.36
CA ARG A 148 10.58 6.11 -3.00
C ARG A 148 10.13 6.28 -4.44
N ALA A 149 10.14 5.19 -5.20
CA ALA A 149 9.72 5.19 -6.60
C ALA A 149 8.24 5.59 -6.74
N CYS A 150 7.36 5.10 -5.85
CA CYS A 150 5.93 5.44 -5.90
C CYS A 150 5.66 6.92 -5.59
N VAL A 151 6.43 7.56 -4.70
CA VAL A 151 6.31 9.01 -4.40
C VAL A 151 6.64 9.82 -5.65
N ARG A 152 7.73 9.49 -6.33
CA ARG A 152 8.14 10.14 -7.58
C ARG A 152 7.12 9.94 -8.69
N ALA A 153 6.68 8.70 -8.91
CA ALA A 153 5.67 8.38 -9.90
C ALA A 153 4.30 9.04 -9.59
N ALA A 154 3.93 9.15 -8.31
CA ALA A 154 2.74 9.86 -7.91
C ALA A 154 2.84 11.37 -8.20
N TYR A 155 4.00 12.00 -7.99
CA TYR A 155 4.21 13.41 -8.34
C TYR A 155 4.02 13.66 -9.84
N GLU A 156 4.57 12.80 -10.68
CA GLU A 156 4.49 12.89 -12.14
C GLU A 156 3.09 12.57 -12.70
N PHE A 157 2.28 11.81 -11.94
CA PHE A 157 0.95 11.40 -12.36
C PHE A 157 -0.07 12.53 -12.19
N GLU A 158 -0.83 12.85 -13.22
CA GLU A 158 -1.92 13.83 -13.16
C GLU A 158 -3.17 13.19 -12.55
N GLY A 159 -3.65 13.73 -11.43
CA GLY A 159 -4.86 13.25 -10.75
C GLY A 159 -4.64 12.77 -9.32
N PRO A 160 -5.70 12.29 -8.64
CA PRO A 160 -5.65 11.89 -7.24
C PRO A 160 -4.97 10.52 -7.06
N VAL A 161 -4.04 10.47 -6.10
CA VAL A 161 -3.32 9.23 -5.73
C VAL A 161 -3.39 9.03 -4.23
N TYR A 162 -3.78 7.85 -3.79
CA TYR A 162 -3.69 7.36 -2.43
C TYR A 162 -2.51 6.41 -2.30
N MET A 163 -1.52 6.75 -1.50
CA MET A 163 -0.33 5.95 -1.21
C MET A 163 -0.39 5.46 0.24
N ARG A 164 -0.30 4.15 0.42
CA ARG A 164 -0.45 3.47 1.71
C ARG A 164 0.90 3.04 2.27
N PHE A 165 1.31 3.58 3.40
CA PHE A 165 2.60 3.29 4.02
C PHE A 165 2.45 2.63 5.40
N GLY A 166 3.32 1.64 5.69
CA GLY A 166 3.39 0.95 6.96
C GLY A 166 4.26 1.66 8.01
N ARG A 167 3.96 1.39 9.29
CA ARG A 167 4.78 1.78 10.45
C ARG A 167 5.94 0.80 10.67
N LEU A 168 5.70 -0.50 10.47
CA LEU A 168 6.68 -1.56 10.67
C LEU A 168 7.78 -1.49 9.60
N ALA A 169 9.02 -1.74 10.00
CA ALA A 169 10.13 -1.86 9.07
C ALA A 169 10.07 -3.21 8.34
N THR A 170 10.06 -3.17 7.01
CA THR A 170 10.00 -4.33 6.12
C THR A 170 11.35 -4.59 5.45
N PRO A 171 11.67 -5.85 5.10
CA PRO A 171 12.85 -6.16 4.30
C PRO A 171 12.87 -5.38 2.99
N VAL A 172 14.05 -4.94 2.55
CA VAL A 172 14.25 -4.37 1.21
C VAL A 172 14.41 -5.54 0.25
N ILE A 173 13.46 -5.71 -0.65
CA ILE A 173 13.37 -6.85 -1.59
C ILE A 173 13.56 -6.44 -3.05
N ASN A 174 13.39 -5.16 -3.38
CA ASN A 174 13.48 -4.64 -4.75
C ASN A 174 14.84 -4.00 -5.06
N ASP A 175 15.89 -4.26 -4.26
CA ASP A 175 17.25 -3.73 -4.47
C ASP A 175 18.00 -4.55 -5.55
N HIS A 176 17.55 -4.39 -6.81
CA HIS A 176 18.18 -4.99 -7.99
C HIS A 176 18.06 -4.05 -9.19
N GLU A 177 19.06 -4.12 -10.10
CA GLU A 177 19.23 -3.16 -11.21
C GLU A 177 18.04 -3.11 -12.18
N ASP A 178 17.32 -4.23 -12.34
CA ASP A 178 16.19 -4.35 -13.28
C ASP A 178 14.85 -3.91 -12.69
N TYR A 179 14.80 -3.44 -11.41
CA TYR A 179 13.57 -3.01 -10.80
C TYR A 179 13.06 -1.71 -11.42
N GLU A 180 11.84 -1.73 -11.93
CA GLU A 180 11.16 -0.57 -12.50
C GLU A 180 9.74 -0.45 -11.94
N PHE A 181 9.46 0.67 -11.26
CA PHE A 181 8.11 0.98 -10.77
C PHE A 181 7.28 1.65 -11.86
N LYS A 182 6.09 1.10 -12.12
CA LYS A 182 5.09 1.71 -13.02
C LYS A 182 3.70 1.59 -12.44
N ILE A 183 3.00 2.71 -12.26
CA ILE A 183 1.59 2.71 -11.81
C ILE A 183 0.76 1.78 -12.73
N GLY A 184 -0.01 0.87 -12.12
CA GLY A 184 -0.88 -0.07 -12.83
C GLY A 184 -0.16 -1.30 -13.39
N ARG A 185 1.10 -1.55 -13.01
CA ARG A 185 1.86 -2.75 -13.39
C ARG A 185 2.23 -3.54 -12.13
N GLY A 186 1.93 -4.84 -12.13
CA GLY A 186 2.46 -5.75 -11.14
C GLY A 186 3.87 -6.23 -11.53
N VAL A 187 4.63 -6.71 -10.55
CA VAL A 187 5.98 -7.26 -10.73
C VAL A 187 5.99 -8.73 -10.31
N VAL A 188 6.47 -9.62 -11.17
CA VAL A 188 6.73 -11.03 -10.78
C VAL A 188 8.01 -11.03 -9.95
N ALA A 189 7.87 -11.13 -8.63
CA ALA A 189 8.99 -11.14 -7.68
C ALA A 189 9.65 -12.53 -7.59
N ARG A 190 8.89 -13.60 -7.90
CA ARG A 190 9.36 -14.97 -7.99
C ARG A 190 8.55 -15.73 -9.03
N GLU A 191 9.22 -16.38 -9.96
CA GLU A 191 8.57 -17.31 -10.90
C GLU A 191 8.11 -18.59 -10.19
N GLY A 192 7.06 -19.23 -10.72
CA GLY A 192 6.54 -20.50 -10.23
C GLY A 192 5.47 -21.06 -11.15
N SER A 193 5.06 -22.32 -10.94
CA SER A 193 4.18 -23.04 -11.85
C SER A 193 2.94 -23.68 -11.20
N ASP A 194 2.89 -23.87 -9.89
CA ASP A 194 1.84 -24.65 -9.22
C ASP A 194 0.71 -23.79 -8.64
N VAL A 195 1.04 -22.58 -8.17
CA VAL A 195 0.10 -21.61 -7.56
C VAL A 195 0.66 -20.21 -7.73
N THR A 196 -0.23 -19.21 -7.88
CA THR A 196 0.17 -17.79 -7.87
C THR A 196 -0.23 -17.15 -6.55
N ILE A 197 0.73 -16.49 -5.87
CA ILE A 197 0.51 -15.66 -4.70
C ILE A 197 0.57 -14.21 -5.15
N VAL A 198 -0.54 -13.47 -5.03
CA VAL A 198 -0.61 -12.03 -5.34
C VAL A 198 -0.62 -11.26 -4.03
N ALA A 199 0.44 -10.52 -3.74
CA ALA A 199 0.61 -9.80 -2.48
C ALA A 199 0.84 -8.31 -2.70
N CYS A 200 0.61 -7.48 -1.67
CA CYS A 200 0.94 -6.06 -1.66
C CYS A 200 1.50 -5.62 -0.29
N GLY A 201 2.24 -4.52 -0.29
CA GLY A 201 2.83 -3.98 0.92
C GLY A 201 3.76 -4.98 1.63
N LEU A 202 3.74 -4.98 2.96
CA LEU A 202 4.58 -5.87 3.76
C LEU A 202 4.35 -7.36 3.46
N MET A 203 3.15 -7.74 2.98
CA MET A 203 2.83 -9.13 2.69
C MET A 203 3.60 -9.70 1.49
N VAL A 204 4.31 -8.88 0.72
CA VAL A 204 5.17 -9.38 -0.38
C VAL A 204 6.39 -10.12 0.17
N ALA A 205 7.03 -9.59 1.22
CA ALA A 205 8.15 -10.27 1.89
C ALA A 205 7.70 -11.59 2.52
N GLU A 206 6.54 -11.60 3.20
CA GLU A 206 5.93 -12.81 3.76
C GLU A 206 5.58 -13.84 2.67
N ALA A 207 5.11 -13.38 1.50
CA ALA A 207 4.81 -14.26 0.37
C ALA A 207 6.07 -14.90 -0.24
N LEU A 208 7.18 -14.17 -0.28
CA LEU A 208 8.47 -14.72 -0.72
C LEU A 208 8.99 -15.76 0.27
N GLU A 209 8.90 -15.51 1.58
CA GLU A 209 9.27 -16.46 2.62
C GLU A 209 8.41 -17.73 2.56
N ALA A 210 7.08 -17.59 2.42
CA ALA A 210 6.17 -18.70 2.22
C ALA A 210 6.51 -19.53 0.97
N ALA A 211 6.85 -18.86 -0.14
CA ALA A 211 7.22 -19.54 -1.39
C ALA A 211 8.53 -20.34 -1.25
N GLU A 212 9.50 -19.84 -0.46
CA GLU A 212 10.73 -20.60 -0.15
C GLU A 212 10.44 -21.84 0.69
N ALA A 213 9.59 -21.72 1.72
CA ALA A 213 9.18 -22.86 2.55
C ALA A 213 8.39 -23.90 1.74
N LEU A 214 7.45 -23.46 0.90
CA LEU A 214 6.69 -24.34 -0.01
C LEU A 214 7.58 -25.07 -1.01
N ALA A 215 8.63 -24.45 -1.51
CA ALA A 215 9.58 -25.07 -2.44
C ALA A 215 10.33 -26.24 -1.79
N ALA A 216 10.60 -26.21 -0.48
CA ALA A 216 11.19 -27.33 0.25
C ALA A 216 10.29 -28.58 0.23
N ASP A 217 8.98 -28.39 0.09
CA ASP A 217 7.98 -29.47 -0.02
C ASP A 217 7.61 -29.79 -1.49
N GLY A 218 8.33 -29.20 -2.44
CA GLY A 218 8.13 -29.45 -3.88
C GLY A 218 6.97 -28.69 -4.51
N ILE A 219 6.48 -27.61 -3.86
CA ILE A 219 5.44 -26.73 -4.39
C ILE A 219 6.12 -25.47 -4.95
N ASP A 220 5.97 -25.23 -6.26
CA ASP A 220 6.59 -24.12 -6.97
C ASP A 220 5.61 -22.94 -7.09
N ALA A 221 5.68 -22.00 -6.12
CA ALA A 221 4.80 -20.85 -6.06
C ALA A 221 5.37 -19.64 -6.81
N GLU A 222 4.57 -19.05 -7.70
CA GLU A 222 4.80 -17.73 -8.26
C GLU A 222 4.42 -16.66 -7.23
N VAL A 223 5.23 -15.61 -7.09
CA VAL A 223 4.89 -14.45 -6.23
C VAL A 223 4.82 -13.19 -7.09
N ILE A 224 3.67 -12.51 -7.03
CA ILE A 224 3.44 -11.22 -7.68
C ILE A 224 3.37 -10.13 -6.61
N ASN A 225 4.24 -9.14 -6.71
CA ASN A 225 4.10 -7.88 -6.03
C ASN A 225 3.10 -7.00 -6.79
N MET A 226 1.90 -6.83 -6.26
CA MET A 226 0.84 -6.01 -6.83
C MET A 226 0.77 -4.68 -6.09
N HIS A 227 1.80 -3.86 -6.24
CA HIS A 227 1.91 -2.57 -5.57
C HIS A 227 0.81 -1.56 -5.97
N THR A 228 0.22 -1.68 -7.14
CA THR A 228 -0.92 -0.84 -7.55
C THR A 228 -2.20 -1.65 -7.51
N ILE A 229 -3.10 -1.29 -6.57
CA ILE A 229 -4.38 -1.99 -6.41
C ILE A 229 -5.43 -1.43 -7.36
N LYS A 230 -5.29 -0.14 -7.71
CA LYS A 230 -6.15 0.53 -8.69
C LYS A 230 -5.33 1.59 -9.47
N PRO A 231 -5.25 1.48 -10.80
CA PRO A 231 -5.76 0.37 -11.63
C PRO A 231 -4.98 -0.93 -11.36
N LEU A 232 -5.68 -2.06 -11.36
CA LEU A 232 -5.06 -3.38 -11.20
C LEU A 232 -4.39 -3.81 -12.53
N ASP A 233 -3.26 -4.52 -12.47
CA ASP A 233 -2.70 -5.21 -13.64
C ASP A 233 -3.47 -6.51 -13.92
N GLU A 234 -4.67 -6.35 -14.51
CA GLU A 234 -5.56 -7.46 -14.84
C GLU A 234 -4.90 -8.47 -15.80
N ARG A 235 -4.05 -7.97 -16.71
CA ARG A 235 -3.36 -8.82 -17.68
C ARG A 235 -2.39 -9.79 -17.01
N LEU A 236 -1.61 -9.28 -16.05
CA LEU A 236 -0.69 -10.10 -15.27
C LEU A 236 -1.46 -11.12 -14.43
N VAL A 237 -2.50 -10.69 -13.70
CA VAL A 237 -3.35 -11.58 -12.89
C VAL A 237 -3.92 -12.72 -13.72
N VAL A 238 -4.50 -12.43 -14.88
CA VAL A 238 -5.09 -13.45 -15.76
C VAL A 238 -4.03 -14.37 -16.39
N ALA A 239 -2.87 -13.83 -16.77
CA ALA A 239 -1.79 -14.63 -17.34
C ALA A 239 -1.25 -15.63 -16.32
N SER A 240 -1.00 -15.19 -15.09
CA SER A 240 -0.54 -16.03 -13.98
C SER A 240 -1.58 -17.07 -13.55
N ALA A 241 -2.84 -16.68 -13.47
CA ALA A 241 -3.92 -17.63 -13.18
C ALA A 241 -4.06 -18.72 -14.26
N LYS A 242 -3.84 -18.38 -15.53
CA LYS A 242 -3.78 -19.38 -16.63
C LYS A 242 -2.58 -20.31 -16.53
N LYS A 243 -1.45 -19.79 -16.06
CA LYS A 243 -0.20 -20.58 -15.88
C LYS A 243 -0.33 -21.58 -14.74
N THR A 244 -0.81 -21.15 -13.59
CA THR A 244 -0.78 -21.93 -12.34
C THR A 244 -2.11 -22.61 -11.99
N GLY A 245 -3.22 -22.13 -12.53
CA GLY A 245 -4.57 -22.68 -12.27
C GLY A 245 -5.13 -22.42 -10.89
N ARG A 246 -4.40 -21.73 -9.98
CA ARG A 246 -4.80 -21.45 -8.58
C ARG A 246 -4.21 -20.13 -8.13
N VAL A 247 -4.94 -19.39 -7.30
CA VAL A 247 -4.51 -18.07 -6.81
C VAL A 247 -4.71 -17.96 -5.30
N VAL A 248 -3.71 -17.41 -4.62
CA VAL A 248 -3.81 -16.92 -3.23
C VAL A 248 -3.52 -15.42 -3.25
N THR A 249 -4.31 -14.62 -2.52
CA THR A 249 -3.97 -13.21 -2.32
C THR A 249 -3.57 -12.95 -0.87
N ALA A 250 -2.64 -12.03 -0.65
CA ALA A 250 -2.16 -11.67 0.67
C ALA A 250 -2.08 -10.16 0.85
N GLU A 251 -2.81 -9.64 1.83
CA GLU A 251 -2.91 -8.20 2.13
C GLU A 251 -3.06 -7.95 3.64
N GLU A 252 -2.39 -6.94 4.15
CA GLU A 252 -2.58 -6.45 5.51
C GLU A 252 -3.79 -5.50 5.55
N HIS A 253 -4.95 -6.03 5.22
CA HIS A 253 -6.22 -5.31 5.08
C HIS A 253 -7.37 -6.29 5.28
N SER A 254 -8.59 -5.80 5.44
CA SER A 254 -9.77 -6.66 5.40
C SER A 254 -9.82 -7.46 4.09
N ILE A 255 -10.23 -8.72 4.18
CA ILE A 255 -10.54 -9.52 2.98
C ILE A 255 -11.70 -8.93 2.17
N ILE A 256 -12.47 -7.98 2.76
CA ILE A 256 -13.61 -7.32 2.12
C ILE A 256 -13.14 -6.02 1.44
N GLY A 257 -13.32 -5.92 0.15
CA GLY A 257 -13.05 -4.71 -0.64
C GLY A 257 -11.58 -4.45 -1.00
N GLY A 258 -10.62 -5.23 -0.48
CA GLY A 258 -9.17 -5.03 -0.70
C GLY A 258 -8.63 -5.62 -2.02
N LEU A 259 -7.34 -5.99 -2.00
CA LEU A 259 -6.64 -6.64 -3.12
C LEU A 259 -7.33 -7.95 -3.52
N GLY A 260 -7.67 -8.77 -2.52
CA GLY A 260 -8.27 -10.09 -2.77
C GLY A 260 -9.58 -10.01 -3.55
N GLU A 261 -10.44 -9.03 -3.27
CA GLU A 261 -11.66 -8.83 -4.05
C GLU A 261 -11.40 -8.19 -5.41
N ALA A 262 -10.38 -7.35 -5.55
CA ALA A 262 -9.99 -6.83 -6.86
C ALA A 262 -9.56 -7.96 -7.81
N VAL A 263 -8.70 -8.86 -7.32
CA VAL A 263 -8.26 -10.04 -8.05
C VAL A 263 -9.41 -11.00 -8.33
N ALA A 264 -10.26 -11.28 -7.33
CA ALA A 264 -11.43 -12.16 -7.49
C ALA A 264 -12.42 -11.64 -8.55
N SER A 265 -12.67 -10.33 -8.59
CA SER A 265 -13.53 -9.71 -9.61
C SER A 265 -13.01 -9.96 -11.02
N VAL A 266 -11.72 -9.70 -11.25
CA VAL A 266 -11.07 -9.94 -12.55
C VAL A 266 -11.12 -11.42 -12.95
N LEU A 267 -10.79 -12.31 -12.01
CA LEU A 267 -10.75 -13.74 -12.27
C LEU A 267 -12.15 -14.30 -12.53
N SER A 268 -13.17 -13.84 -11.81
CA SER A 268 -14.55 -14.31 -12.01
C SER A 268 -15.08 -13.98 -13.41
N GLU A 269 -14.65 -12.88 -14.00
CA GLU A 269 -15.09 -12.43 -15.33
C GLU A 269 -14.24 -12.99 -16.47
N GLN A 270 -12.89 -13.12 -16.26
CA GLN A 270 -11.98 -13.40 -17.36
C GLN A 270 -11.39 -14.82 -17.34
N HIS A 271 -11.13 -15.38 -16.16
CA HIS A 271 -10.55 -16.73 -16.02
C HIS A 271 -10.76 -17.31 -14.61
N PRO A 272 -11.94 -17.88 -14.32
CA PRO A 272 -12.25 -18.44 -13.00
C PRO A 272 -11.32 -19.59 -12.59
N VAL A 273 -10.68 -19.47 -11.43
CA VAL A 273 -9.83 -20.49 -10.81
C VAL A 273 -10.12 -20.60 -9.30
N PRO A 274 -9.79 -21.71 -8.63
CA PRO A 274 -9.80 -21.79 -7.18
C PRO A 274 -8.94 -20.69 -6.56
N MET A 275 -9.51 -20.00 -5.56
CA MET A 275 -8.85 -18.87 -4.92
C MET A 275 -8.98 -18.90 -3.40
N ARG A 276 -7.96 -18.43 -2.68
CA ARG A 276 -7.98 -18.14 -1.23
C ARG A 276 -7.47 -16.73 -0.98
N ARG A 277 -7.95 -16.12 0.09
CA ARG A 277 -7.57 -14.77 0.50
C ARG A 277 -6.98 -14.80 1.91
N VAL A 278 -5.76 -14.29 2.07
CA VAL A 278 -5.11 -14.00 3.34
C VAL A 278 -5.30 -12.52 3.62
N GLY A 279 -5.87 -12.19 4.77
CA GLY A 279 -6.22 -10.84 5.20
C GLY A 279 -7.06 -10.88 6.47
N VAL A 280 -7.38 -9.73 7.04
CA VAL A 280 -8.20 -9.59 8.25
C VAL A 280 -9.63 -10.06 7.96
N ARG A 281 -10.12 -11.02 8.76
CA ARG A 281 -11.39 -11.73 8.52
C ARG A 281 -12.56 -11.14 9.29
N ASP A 282 -13.03 -9.95 8.88
CA ASP A 282 -14.22 -9.28 9.41
C ASP A 282 -14.19 -9.14 10.95
N VAL A 283 -13.04 -8.74 11.47
CA VAL A 283 -12.81 -8.47 12.88
C VAL A 283 -12.02 -7.18 13.05
N TYR A 284 -12.21 -6.53 14.19
CA TYR A 284 -11.35 -5.41 14.58
C TYR A 284 -9.97 -5.91 15.01
N GLY A 285 -8.97 -5.05 14.89
CA GLY A 285 -7.67 -5.28 15.50
C GLY A 285 -7.70 -5.08 17.02
N GLU A 286 -6.53 -5.13 17.63
CA GLU A 286 -6.32 -4.93 19.07
C GLU A 286 -4.94 -4.36 19.35
N SER A 287 -4.69 -3.88 20.57
CA SER A 287 -3.37 -3.41 20.99
C SER A 287 -2.43 -4.58 21.26
N GLY A 288 -1.21 -4.49 20.75
CA GLY A 288 -0.14 -5.48 20.97
C GLY A 288 1.09 -5.20 20.14
N PRO A 289 2.20 -5.94 20.32
CA PRO A 289 3.36 -5.85 19.47
C PRO A 289 3.00 -6.19 18.01
N ALA A 290 3.47 -5.37 17.06
CA ALA A 290 3.05 -5.46 15.65
C ALA A 290 3.25 -6.86 15.05
N VAL A 291 4.41 -7.51 15.30
CA VAL A 291 4.73 -8.83 14.76
C VAL A 291 3.82 -9.91 15.36
N ASP A 292 3.57 -9.84 16.68
CA ASP A 292 2.67 -10.81 17.36
C ASP A 292 1.24 -10.70 16.82
N LEU A 293 0.79 -9.46 16.51
CA LEU A 293 -0.52 -9.25 15.91
C LEU A 293 -0.57 -9.81 14.47
N LEU A 294 0.44 -9.55 13.64
CA LEU A 294 0.48 -10.13 12.30
C LEU A 294 0.36 -11.66 12.38
N HIS A 295 1.16 -12.31 13.24
CA HIS A 295 1.07 -13.76 13.44
C HIS A 295 -0.32 -14.20 13.95
N LYS A 296 -0.87 -13.52 14.95
CA LYS A 296 -2.21 -13.82 15.49
C LYS A 296 -3.32 -13.77 14.45
N TYR A 297 -3.24 -12.82 13.52
CA TYR A 297 -4.23 -12.66 12.45
C TYR A 297 -3.91 -13.50 11.20
N GLY A 298 -2.82 -14.29 11.21
CA GLY A 298 -2.36 -15.12 10.08
C GLY A 298 -1.91 -14.28 8.90
N LEU A 299 -1.33 -13.11 9.17
CA LEU A 299 -0.79 -12.17 8.18
C LEU A 299 0.74 -12.31 8.11
N ASP A 300 1.19 -13.54 7.89
CA ASP A 300 2.57 -13.97 7.86
C ASP A 300 2.78 -15.12 6.85
N ALA A 301 4.01 -15.57 6.72
CA ALA A 301 4.37 -16.69 5.83
C ALA A 301 3.58 -17.96 6.13
N ASP A 302 3.40 -18.32 7.40
CA ASP A 302 2.65 -19.52 7.82
C ASP A 302 1.18 -19.46 7.36
N GLY A 303 0.54 -18.29 7.51
CA GLY A 303 -0.83 -18.06 7.05
C GLY A 303 -0.98 -18.17 5.54
N ILE A 304 0.02 -17.69 4.79
CA ILE A 304 0.07 -17.80 3.32
C ILE A 304 0.28 -19.26 2.91
N GLU A 305 1.21 -19.98 3.54
CA GLU A 305 1.43 -21.41 3.28
C GLU A 305 0.16 -22.24 3.51
N ALA A 306 -0.52 -22.02 4.65
CA ALA A 306 -1.78 -22.71 4.95
C ALA A 306 -2.84 -22.44 3.87
N ALA A 307 -2.94 -21.19 3.38
CA ALA A 307 -3.85 -20.85 2.30
C ALA A 307 -3.48 -21.54 0.98
N VAL A 308 -2.19 -21.59 0.62
CA VAL A 308 -1.69 -22.30 -0.57
C VAL A 308 -2.03 -23.78 -0.49
N ARG A 309 -1.71 -24.46 0.62
CA ARG A 309 -2.01 -25.89 0.80
C ARG A 309 -3.52 -26.20 0.74
N SER A 310 -4.37 -25.24 1.11
CA SER A 310 -5.83 -25.40 1.07
C SER A 310 -6.44 -25.23 -0.33
N VAL A 311 -5.67 -24.72 -1.30
CA VAL A 311 -6.13 -24.51 -2.68
C VAL A 311 -5.53 -25.50 -3.69
N LEU A 312 -4.46 -26.21 -3.28
CA LEU A 312 -3.85 -27.32 -4.03
C LEU A 312 -4.72 -28.59 -3.99
#